data_c0e0e04c9535841894d259491642c545
#
_entry.id   c0e0e04c9535841894d259491642c545
#
_cell.length_a   1.000
_cell.length_b   1.000
_cell.length_c   1.000
_cell.angle_alpha   90.00
_cell.angle_beta   90.00
_cell.angle_gamma   90.00
#
_symmetry.space_group_name_H-M   'P 1'
#
loop_
_entity.id
_entity.type
_entity.pdbx_description
1 polymer ?
#
loop_
_entity_poly.entity_id
_entity_poly.type
_entity_poly.pdbx_seq_one_letter_code
_entity_poly.pdbx_strand_id
1 'polypeptide(L)'
;MKRLFLGLIILACCACTPQDYLTILHTNDTHSQIEPKSDNKGGYARRMGLIERERQIDKNLLLLDAGDFCQGTPYFNYYKGRIEIEAMNRMGYDAVTLGNHEFDYGIDTLAAVLKGADFAVVCANYDVRGTALEGIVKPYTILRR
;
A
#
# COMPACT_ATOMS: atom_id res chain seq x y z
N MET A 1 -66.72 15.38 -28.77
CA MET A 1 -65.75 14.33 -28.78
C MET A 1 -64.41 14.94 -28.41
N LYS A 2 -63.97 14.72 -27.14
CA LYS A 2 -62.66 15.22 -26.64
C LYS A 2 -61.61 14.12 -26.88
N ARG A 3 -60.63 14.39 -27.69
CA ARG A 3 -59.49 13.48 -27.91
C ARG A 3 -58.46 13.69 -26.81
N LEU A 4 -58.28 12.66 -25.97
CA LEU A 4 -57.27 12.63 -24.93
C LEU A 4 -55.93 12.20 -25.57
N PHE A 5 -54.95 13.12 -25.64
CA PHE A 5 -53.59 12.80 -26.03
C PHE A 5 -52.87 12.26 -24.83
N LEU A 6 -52.60 10.96 -24.84
CA LEU A 6 -51.79 10.30 -23.83
C LEU A 6 -50.31 10.44 -24.26
N GLY A 7 -49.59 11.39 -23.64
CA GLY A 7 -48.19 11.60 -23.86
C GLY A 7 -47.36 10.51 -23.13
N LEU A 8 -46.76 9.63 -23.89
CA LEU A 8 -45.81 8.60 -23.39
C LEU A 8 -44.48 9.27 -23.07
N ILE A 9 -44.23 9.53 -21.78
CA ILE A 9 -42.91 10.01 -21.33
C ILE A 9 -42.00 8.78 -21.24
N ILE A 10 -41.11 8.60 -22.23
CA ILE A 10 -40.03 7.63 -22.16
C ILE A 10 -38.95 8.21 -21.26
N LEU A 11 -38.87 7.73 -20.02
CA LEU A 11 -37.73 7.98 -19.13
C LEU A 11 -36.55 7.15 -19.67
N ALA A 12 -35.70 7.80 -20.43
CA ALA A 12 -34.37 7.20 -20.77
C ALA A 12 -33.54 7.16 -19.48
N CYS A 13 -33.60 6.05 -18.75
CA CYS A 13 -32.62 5.73 -17.73
C CYS A 13 -31.28 5.55 -18.46
N CYS A 14 -30.44 6.59 -18.48
CA CYS A 14 -29.01 6.41 -18.72
C CYS A 14 -28.49 5.51 -17.58
N ALA A 15 -28.48 4.22 -17.82
CA ALA A 15 -27.73 3.29 -16.99
C ALA A 15 -26.25 3.61 -17.22
N CYS A 16 -25.69 4.46 -16.36
CA CYS A 16 -24.23 4.48 -16.19
C CYS A 16 -23.85 3.09 -15.71
N THR A 17 -23.35 2.26 -16.61
CA THR A 17 -22.65 1.04 -16.19
C THR A 17 -21.46 1.50 -15.35
N PRO A 18 -21.35 1.07 -14.09
CA PRO A 18 -20.15 1.35 -13.32
C PRO A 18 -18.97 0.78 -14.12
N GLN A 19 -17.99 1.63 -14.40
CA GLN A 19 -16.77 1.18 -15.04
C GLN A 19 -16.03 0.39 -13.96
N ASP A 20 -15.92 -0.92 -14.12
CA ASP A 20 -15.13 -1.78 -13.24
C ASP A 20 -13.65 -1.45 -13.46
N TYR A 21 -13.11 -0.57 -12.65
CA TYR A 21 -11.68 -0.28 -12.59
C TYR A 21 -11.15 -0.58 -11.18
N LEU A 22 -9.90 -0.97 -11.10
CA LEU A 22 -9.16 -1.14 -9.86
C LEU A 22 -8.07 -0.08 -9.80
N THR A 23 -8.13 0.78 -8.80
CA THR A 23 -7.08 1.75 -8.53
C THR A 23 -5.96 1.09 -7.74
N ILE A 24 -4.73 1.18 -8.24
CA ILE A 24 -3.54 0.73 -7.54
C ILE A 24 -2.61 1.92 -7.35
N LEU A 25 -2.33 2.26 -6.09
CA LEU A 25 -1.20 3.10 -5.72
C LEU A 25 -0.04 2.22 -5.31
N HIS A 26 1.15 2.56 -5.74
CA HIS A 26 2.33 1.86 -5.28
C HIS A 26 3.48 2.80 -4.93
N THR A 27 4.34 2.33 -4.05
CA THR A 27 5.62 2.94 -3.72
C THR A 27 6.74 1.90 -3.91
N ASN A 28 7.96 2.36 -4.05
CA ASN A 28 9.18 1.57 -4.06
C ASN A 28 10.37 2.47 -3.75
N ASP A 29 11.47 1.90 -3.27
CA ASP A 29 12.73 2.61 -3.02
C ASP A 29 12.53 3.89 -2.21
N THR A 30 11.72 3.81 -1.15
CA THR A 30 11.41 4.99 -0.34
C THR A 30 12.46 5.29 0.72
N HIS A 31 13.35 4.35 0.97
CA HIS A 31 14.59 4.49 1.74
C HIS A 31 14.39 5.31 3.02
N SER A 32 13.44 4.87 3.86
CA SER A 32 13.21 5.49 5.17
C SER A 32 13.03 7.03 5.12
N GLN A 33 12.53 7.57 3.99
CA GLN A 33 12.36 9.01 3.78
C GLN A 33 11.17 9.53 4.60
N ILE A 34 11.33 9.56 5.93
CA ILE A 34 10.29 9.97 6.87
C ILE A 34 10.07 11.48 6.79
N GLU A 35 11.16 12.24 6.80
CA GLU A 35 11.12 13.69 6.66
C GLU A 35 11.10 14.12 5.19
N PRO A 36 10.52 15.28 4.87
CA PRO A 36 10.67 15.87 3.54
C PRO A 36 12.15 16.13 3.21
N LYS A 37 12.48 16.05 1.91
CA LYS A 37 13.79 16.48 1.41
C LYS A 37 13.97 18.01 1.55
N SER A 38 15.19 18.49 1.33
CA SER A 38 15.52 19.92 1.41
C SER A 38 14.72 20.80 0.43
N ASP A 39 14.24 20.22 -0.68
CA ASP A 39 13.34 20.87 -1.66
C ASP A 39 11.86 20.81 -1.22
N ASN A 40 11.61 20.41 0.01
CA ASN A 40 10.30 20.27 0.62
C ASN A 40 9.37 19.23 -0.07
N LYS A 41 9.95 18.20 -0.72
CA LYS A 41 9.22 17.09 -1.34
C LYS A 41 9.35 15.81 -0.53
N GLY A 42 8.42 14.87 -0.76
CA GLY A 42 8.40 13.57 -0.10
C GLY A 42 8.03 13.66 1.37
N GLY A 43 8.47 12.69 2.15
CA GLY A 43 8.14 12.53 3.56
C GLY A 43 6.82 11.77 3.79
N TYR A 44 6.77 11.09 4.94
CA TYR A 44 5.65 10.20 5.25
C TYR A 44 4.33 10.94 5.46
N ALA A 45 4.37 12.13 6.09
CA ALA A 45 3.16 12.92 6.32
C ALA A 45 2.47 13.32 5.00
N ARG A 46 3.25 13.72 3.99
CA ARG A 46 2.68 14.07 2.68
C ARG A 46 2.19 12.85 1.92
N ARG A 47 2.93 11.74 2.01
CA ARG A 47 2.49 10.46 1.43
C ARG A 47 1.15 10.06 2.02
N MET A 48 1.00 10.11 3.34
CA MET A 48 -0.25 9.83 4.03
C MET A 48 -1.40 10.72 3.52
N GLY A 49 -1.20 12.04 3.43
CA GLY A 49 -2.21 12.96 2.93
C GLY A 49 -2.61 12.68 1.47
N LEU A 50 -1.66 12.26 0.62
CA LEU A 50 -1.96 11.84 -0.76
C LEU A 50 -2.83 10.56 -0.76
N ILE A 51 -2.43 9.55 0.00
CA ILE A 51 -3.16 8.27 0.10
C ILE A 51 -4.58 8.50 0.61
N GLU A 52 -4.75 9.30 1.66
CA GLU A 52 -6.06 9.64 2.21
C GLU A 52 -6.96 10.33 1.17
N ARG A 53 -6.41 11.26 0.40
CA ARG A 53 -7.15 11.92 -0.67
C ARG A 53 -7.61 10.94 -1.74
N GLU A 54 -6.73 10.05 -2.20
CA GLU A 54 -7.08 9.06 -3.22
C GLU A 54 -8.11 8.04 -2.69
N ARG A 55 -8.05 7.67 -1.40
CA ARG A 55 -9.08 6.82 -0.76
C ARG A 55 -10.45 7.50 -0.62
N GLN A 56 -10.51 8.83 -0.60
CA GLN A 56 -11.80 9.53 -0.67
C GLN A 56 -12.45 9.39 -2.05
N ILE A 57 -11.64 9.26 -3.11
CA ILE A 57 -12.10 9.08 -4.49
C ILE A 57 -12.47 7.61 -4.73
N ASP A 58 -11.61 6.69 -4.33
CA ASP A 58 -11.80 5.24 -4.47
C ASP A 58 -11.50 4.51 -3.16
N LYS A 59 -12.55 4.06 -2.49
CA LYS A 59 -12.42 3.32 -1.22
C LYS A 59 -11.86 1.91 -1.38
N ASN A 60 -11.91 1.37 -2.60
CA ASN A 60 -11.40 0.03 -2.93
C ASN A 60 -9.97 0.04 -3.44
N LEU A 61 -9.30 1.20 -3.39
CA LEU A 61 -7.91 1.37 -3.76
C LEU A 61 -7.01 0.33 -3.08
N LEU A 62 -6.11 -0.26 -3.85
CA LEU A 62 -5.00 -1.06 -3.34
C LEU A 62 -3.76 -0.20 -3.16
N LEU A 63 -3.11 -0.32 -2.00
CA LEU A 63 -1.84 0.35 -1.72
C LEU A 63 -0.74 -0.70 -1.53
N LEU A 64 0.25 -0.69 -2.41
CA LEU A 64 1.31 -1.68 -2.48
C LEU A 64 2.69 -1.03 -2.34
N ASP A 65 3.68 -1.80 -1.86
CA ASP A 65 5.08 -1.37 -1.89
C ASP A 65 5.96 -2.45 -2.53
N ALA A 66 6.88 -2.03 -3.39
CA ALA A 66 7.75 -2.92 -4.16
C ALA A 66 9.14 -3.12 -3.52
N GLY A 67 9.29 -2.77 -2.25
CA GLY A 67 10.51 -3.00 -1.47
C GLY A 67 11.44 -1.77 -1.39
N ASP A 68 12.54 -1.95 -0.67
CA ASP A 68 13.50 -0.92 -0.29
C ASP A 68 12.84 0.28 0.43
N PHE A 69 11.91 -0.01 1.32
CA PHE A 69 11.34 1.00 2.22
C PHE A 69 12.25 1.32 3.40
N CYS A 70 13.23 0.45 3.67
CA CYS A 70 14.26 0.61 4.70
C CYS A 70 15.50 1.34 4.17
N GLN A 71 16.42 1.74 5.09
CA GLN A 71 17.75 2.29 4.82
C GLN A 71 17.73 3.76 4.38
N GLY A 72 18.85 4.45 4.57
CA GLY A 72 19.12 5.80 4.03
C GLY A 72 18.95 6.95 5.01
N THR A 73 18.39 6.73 6.19
CA THR A 73 18.19 7.80 7.19
C THR A 73 18.63 7.40 8.60
N PRO A 74 18.87 8.38 9.50
CA PRO A 74 19.12 8.09 10.91
C PRO A 74 17.99 7.31 11.59
N TYR A 75 16.75 7.44 11.14
CA TYR A 75 15.62 6.70 11.67
C TYR A 75 15.82 5.19 11.51
N PHE A 76 16.18 4.74 10.32
CA PHE A 76 16.46 3.33 10.09
C PHE A 76 17.66 2.84 10.92
N ASN A 77 18.73 3.64 11.00
CA ASN A 77 19.91 3.27 11.80
C ASN A 77 19.55 3.05 13.28
N TYR A 78 18.63 3.83 13.83
CA TYR A 78 18.20 3.74 15.22
C TYR A 78 17.13 2.70 15.47
N TYR A 79 16.10 2.66 14.61
CA TYR A 79 14.87 1.89 14.84
C TYR A 79 14.76 0.62 14.00
N LYS A 80 15.75 0.36 13.10
CA LYS A 80 15.88 -0.89 12.35
C LYS A 80 14.67 -1.28 11.50
N GLY A 81 13.90 -0.33 11.02
CA GLY A 81 12.69 -0.54 10.23
C GLY A 81 11.37 -0.47 11.02
N ARG A 82 11.42 -0.38 12.34
CA ARG A 82 10.18 -0.34 13.14
C ARG A 82 9.31 0.88 12.82
N ILE A 83 9.89 2.06 12.67
CA ILE A 83 9.13 3.28 12.34
C ILE A 83 8.51 3.17 10.96
N GLU A 84 9.23 2.59 10.01
CA GLU A 84 8.77 2.35 8.65
C GLU A 84 7.52 1.46 8.67
N ILE A 85 7.57 0.33 9.36
CA ILE A 85 6.42 -0.57 9.50
C ILE A 85 5.25 0.11 10.21
N GLU A 86 5.48 0.79 11.34
CA GLU A 86 4.41 1.52 12.05
C GLU A 86 3.74 2.59 11.16
N ALA A 87 4.52 3.31 10.36
CA ALA A 87 3.99 4.30 9.42
C ALA A 87 3.24 3.66 8.27
N MET A 88 3.74 2.55 7.71
CA MET A 88 3.07 1.80 6.65
C MET A 88 1.75 1.18 7.12
N ASN A 89 1.67 0.68 8.37
CA ASN A 89 0.42 0.25 8.99
C ASN A 89 -0.59 1.41 9.04
N ARG A 90 -0.17 2.59 9.52
CA ARG A 90 -1.03 3.78 9.58
C ARG A 90 -1.49 4.26 8.20
N MET A 91 -0.64 4.15 7.18
CA MET A 91 -0.99 4.45 5.79
C MET A 91 -1.92 3.39 5.19
N GLY A 92 -2.04 2.21 5.82
CA GLY A 92 -2.90 1.10 5.40
C GLY A 92 -2.41 0.44 4.12
N TYR A 93 -1.12 0.08 4.07
CA TYR A 93 -0.62 -0.76 2.99
C TYR A 93 -1.33 -2.12 3.02
N ASP A 94 -1.60 -2.68 1.84
CA ASP A 94 -2.28 -3.96 1.69
C ASP A 94 -1.30 -5.12 1.53
N ALA A 95 -0.24 -4.90 0.74
CA ALA A 95 0.84 -5.85 0.57
C ALA A 95 2.15 -5.15 0.23
N VAL A 96 3.25 -5.75 0.67
CA VAL A 96 4.60 -5.22 0.53
C VAL A 96 5.53 -6.36 0.12
N THR A 97 6.48 -6.12 -0.78
CA THR A 97 7.58 -7.05 -1.01
C THR A 97 8.85 -6.56 -0.32
N LEU A 98 9.89 -7.40 -0.33
CA LEU A 98 11.18 -7.09 0.26
C LEU A 98 12.19 -6.81 -0.84
N GLY A 99 12.89 -5.68 -0.74
CA GLY A 99 14.09 -5.39 -1.49
C GLY A 99 15.33 -5.89 -0.76
N ASN A 100 16.52 -5.41 -1.15
CA ASN A 100 17.77 -5.80 -0.51
C ASN A 100 18.02 -5.05 0.81
N HIS A 101 17.56 -3.81 0.95
CA HIS A 101 17.83 -2.99 2.13
C HIS A 101 17.03 -3.38 3.37
N GLU A 102 15.96 -4.14 3.23
CA GLU A 102 15.27 -4.73 4.38
C GLU A 102 16.19 -5.68 5.16
N PHE A 103 17.21 -6.27 4.51
CA PHE A 103 18.14 -7.22 5.11
C PHE A 103 19.40 -6.59 5.72
N ASP A 104 19.59 -5.28 5.68
CA ASP A 104 20.81 -4.59 6.10
C ASP A 104 21.20 -4.87 7.57
N TYR A 105 20.22 -5.12 8.45
CA TYR A 105 20.44 -5.53 9.84
C TYR A 105 20.22 -7.02 10.11
N GLY A 106 20.19 -7.83 9.04
CA GLY A 106 20.06 -9.28 9.10
C GLY A 106 18.62 -9.78 9.25
N ILE A 107 18.47 -11.07 8.96
CA ILE A 107 17.16 -11.74 8.86
C ILE A 107 16.39 -11.72 10.19
N ASP A 108 17.06 -11.93 11.32
CA ASP A 108 16.41 -11.99 12.63
C ASP A 108 15.83 -10.63 13.03
N THR A 109 16.57 -9.55 12.75
CA THR A 109 16.08 -8.19 12.99
C THR A 109 14.88 -7.87 12.11
N LEU A 110 14.97 -8.21 10.82
CA LEU A 110 13.87 -8.04 9.87
C LEU A 110 12.64 -8.81 10.32
N ALA A 111 12.79 -10.08 10.71
CA ALA A 111 11.67 -10.89 11.19
C ALA A 111 11.01 -10.30 12.44
N ALA A 112 11.82 -9.79 13.39
CA ALA A 112 11.30 -9.15 14.59
C ALA A 112 10.46 -7.91 14.27
N VAL A 113 10.88 -7.11 13.30
CA VAL A 113 10.20 -5.89 12.87
C VAL A 113 8.93 -6.22 12.08
N LEU A 114 9.00 -7.18 11.14
CA LEU A 114 7.87 -7.58 10.30
C LEU A 114 6.72 -8.23 11.08
N LYS A 115 6.96 -8.77 12.28
CA LYS A 115 5.88 -9.23 13.17
C LYS A 115 4.90 -8.13 13.56
N GLY A 116 5.30 -6.87 13.47
CA GLY A 116 4.45 -5.71 13.71
C GLY A 116 3.69 -5.22 12.47
N ALA A 117 3.84 -5.87 11.31
CA ALA A 117 3.15 -5.47 10.09
C ALA A 117 1.70 -5.93 10.08
N ASP A 118 0.77 -5.01 9.77
CA ASP A 118 -0.67 -5.27 9.60
C ASP A 118 -1.02 -5.63 8.14
N PHE A 119 -0.05 -5.59 7.25
CA PHE A 119 -0.17 -5.88 5.82
C PHE A 119 0.49 -7.21 5.45
N ALA A 120 0.16 -7.74 4.28
CA ALA A 120 0.80 -8.95 3.79
C ALA A 120 2.25 -8.68 3.34
N VAL A 121 3.20 -9.47 3.81
CA VAL A 121 4.58 -9.44 3.32
C VAL A 121 4.77 -10.60 2.35
N VAL A 122 5.09 -10.29 1.09
CA VAL A 122 5.19 -11.27 0.01
C VAL A 122 6.54 -11.16 -0.71
N CYS A 123 7.14 -12.31 -1.03
CA CYS A 123 8.36 -12.35 -1.81
C CYS A 123 8.49 -13.72 -2.50
N ALA A 124 8.29 -13.76 -3.80
CA ALA A 124 8.26 -15.02 -4.54
C ALA A 124 9.65 -15.56 -4.92
N ASN A 125 10.68 -14.70 -4.89
CA ASN A 125 12.04 -15.01 -5.32
C ASN A 125 12.99 -15.35 -4.16
N TYR A 126 12.55 -15.25 -2.91
CA TYR A 126 13.34 -15.64 -1.74
C TYR A 126 12.83 -16.95 -1.14
N ASP A 127 13.73 -17.90 -0.89
CA ASP A 127 13.43 -19.07 -0.09
C ASP A 127 13.67 -18.76 1.38
N VAL A 128 12.59 -18.57 2.12
CA VAL A 128 12.64 -18.21 3.55
C VAL A 128 12.53 -19.41 4.48
N ARG A 129 12.43 -20.63 3.95
CA ARG A 129 12.33 -21.86 4.75
C ARG A 129 13.55 -22.05 5.65
N GLY A 130 13.30 -22.43 6.91
CA GLY A 130 14.34 -22.61 7.91
C GLY A 130 14.97 -21.30 8.41
N THR A 131 14.39 -20.15 8.09
CA THR A 131 14.83 -18.84 8.58
C THR A 131 13.78 -18.23 9.54
N ALA A 132 14.15 -17.15 10.23
CA ALA A 132 13.21 -16.40 11.09
C ALA A 132 12.04 -15.76 10.32
N LEU A 133 12.11 -15.68 8.99
CA LEU A 133 11.07 -15.16 8.12
C LEU A 133 10.03 -16.20 7.73
N GLU A 134 10.27 -17.48 8.02
CA GLU A 134 9.32 -18.54 7.73
C GLU A 134 7.98 -18.29 8.43
N GLY A 135 6.88 -18.36 7.67
CA GLY A 135 5.53 -18.06 8.16
C GLY A 135 5.16 -16.57 8.19
N ILE A 136 6.16 -15.65 8.15
CA ILE A 136 5.94 -14.20 8.05
C ILE A 136 5.86 -13.78 6.58
N VAL A 137 6.87 -14.13 5.80
CA VAL A 137 6.94 -13.83 4.36
C VAL A 137 6.33 -14.99 3.57
N LYS A 138 5.43 -14.66 2.66
CA LYS A 138 4.75 -15.65 1.81
C LYS A 138 5.13 -15.44 0.34
N PRO A 139 5.07 -16.47 -0.50
CA PRO A 139 5.37 -16.31 -1.93
C PRO A 139 4.34 -15.42 -2.64
N TYR A 140 3.10 -15.41 -2.18
CA TYR A 140 2.02 -14.57 -2.71
C TYR A 140 0.90 -14.39 -1.67
N THR A 141 0.01 -13.44 -1.96
CA THR A 141 -1.26 -13.27 -1.25
C THR A 141 -2.39 -12.99 -2.24
N ILE A 142 -3.63 -13.20 -1.81
CA ILE A 142 -4.83 -12.86 -2.58
C ILE A 142 -5.56 -11.75 -1.85
N LEU A 143 -5.62 -10.59 -2.46
CA LEU A 143 -6.39 -9.45 -1.98
C LEU A 143 -7.75 -9.43 -2.70
N ARG A 144 -8.82 -9.12 -1.98
CA ARG A 144 -10.17 -9.01 -2.54
C ARG A 144 -10.70 -7.61 -2.26
N ARG A 145 -11.34 -7.03 -3.27
CA ARG A 145 -12.01 -5.73 -3.20
C ARG A 145 -13.43 -5.85 -3.74
#